data_b0836629530746f050b4016a614d093f
#
_entry.id   b0836629530746f050b4016a614d093f
#
_cell.length_a   1.000
_cell.length_b   1.000
_cell.length_c   1.000
_cell.angle_alpha   90.00
_cell.angle_beta   90.00
_cell.angle_gamma   90.00
#
_symmetry.space_group_name_H-M   'P 1'
#
loop_
_entity.id
_entity.type
_entity.pdbx_description
1 polymer ?
#
loop_
_entity_poly.entity_id
_entity_poly.type
_entity_poly.pdbx_seq_one_letter_code
_entity_poly.pdbx_strand_id
1 'polypeptide(L)'
;RWPNILRTDLRPWSDGVRARVTTPFMTPWRTVQITDSAVGLLNSNLILNLNEPNALGDVSWVQPGKFVGIWWALHLGLWTWNDGARHGATTAHAKRYIDFAAEHGFEGILVEGWNKGWGGDWVANQRFSFTEPYDDFDIAEVTQYARERNVRLISHHETGGHASAYEGQMREAYAFLEDLGVRQVKTGYVGWAGSLKRLDENGLRHYEWHDGQFAVRHHVRVLEEAAKHRLSINTHEPVKDTGLRRTYPNWLTREGSRGQEFAVYGDPPNPPEHEAMLTYTRMLGGPMDYTPGIFDLRFKGDDGLQPVQTTLMKQLALFVVLYSPVQMVADLPENYARVPDALQVLVDVPTDWEQSTALAGEVGDYVVYARQQRGAKDWYLGAITDENARNLQVPAAFLPAGVDYVATIYRDGDDAHWQDNPYDYAIEERLVTNKDTLELRLAAGGGAAIRFRPAEKAEQE
;
A
#
# COMPACT_ATOMS: atom_id res chain seq x y z
N ARG A 1 31.33 -21.40 1.94
CA ARG A 1 30.85 -20.05 2.32
C ARG A 1 31.11 -19.84 3.82
N TRP A 2 31.62 -18.67 4.19
CA TRP A 2 31.84 -18.30 5.58
C TRP A 2 30.52 -17.84 6.17
N PRO A 3 30.00 -18.41 7.25
CA PRO A 3 28.65 -18.11 7.76
C PRO A 3 28.50 -16.67 8.29
N ASN A 4 29.62 -15.99 8.56
CA ASN A 4 29.62 -14.64 9.14
C ASN A 4 29.90 -13.53 8.11
N ILE A 5 29.89 -13.84 6.82
CA ILE A 5 30.11 -12.85 5.75
C ILE A 5 28.78 -12.50 5.09
N LEU A 6 28.34 -11.26 5.29
CA LEU A 6 27.25 -10.67 4.53
C LEU A 6 27.78 -10.24 3.16
N ARG A 7 27.12 -10.68 2.11
CA ARG A 7 27.51 -10.40 0.73
C ARG A 7 26.29 -9.99 -0.10
N THR A 8 26.42 -8.89 -0.81
CA THR A 8 25.43 -8.45 -1.79
C THR A 8 25.81 -8.98 -3.16
N ASP A 9 24.94 -9.77 -3.77
CA ASP A 9 25.05 -10.20 -5.15
C ASP A 9 24.17 -9.35 -6.06
N LEU A 10 24.76 -8.75 -7.09
CA LEU A 10 24.02 -8.05 -8.13
C LEU A 10 23.29 -9.05 -9.03
N ARG A 11 22.01 -8.79 -9.29
CA ARG A 11 21.26 -9.56 -10.29
C ARG A 11 21.84 -9.31 -11.68
N PRO A 12 22.19 -10.36 -12.43
CA PRO A 12 22.75 -10.17 -13.75
C PRO A 12 21.71 -9.70 -14.76
N TRP A 13 22.17 -9.07 -15.81
CA TRP A 13 21.44 -8.97 -17.07
C TRP A 13 21.27 -10.37 -17.68
N SER A 14 20.35 -10.50 -18.64
CA SER A 14 20.07 -11.77 -19.34
C SER A 14 21.29 -12.43 -19.99
N ASP A 15 22.34 -11.67 -20.30
CA ASP A 15 23.61 -12.14 -20.83
C ASP A 15 24.68 -12.46 -19.76
N GLY A 16 24.32 -12.38 -18.47
CA GLY A 16 25.21 -12.67 -17.35
C GLY A 16 26.05 -11.49 -16.85
N VAL A 17 26.04 -10.34 -17.53
CA VAL A 17 26.70 -9.11 -17.09
C VAL A 17 26.09 -8.59 -15.82
N ARG A 18 26.88 -8.31 -14.78
CA ARG A 18 26.37 -7.86 -13.48
C ARG A 18 26.02 -6.36 -13.43
N ALA A 19 26.76 -5.53 -14.15
CA ALA A 19 26.49 -4.11 -14.25
C ALA A 19 27.00 -3.53 -15.56
N ARG A 20 26.28 -2.57 -16.12
CA ARG A 20 26.66 -1.77 -17.30
C ARG A 20 26.74 -0.32 -16.87
N VAL A 21 27.93 0.26 -16.97
CA VAL A 21 28.20 1.62 -16.52
C VAL A 21 29.00 2.37 -17.56
N THR A 22 28.85 3.69 -17.59
CA THR A 22 29.66 4.60 -18.41
C THR A 22 30.54 5.41 -17.46
N THR A 23 31.81 5.50 -17.72
CA THR A 23 32.79 6.25 -16.92
C THR A 23 32.75 7.73 -17.26
N PRO A 24 32.92 8.66 -16.26
CA PRO A 24 33.00 8.37 -14.83
C PRO A 24 31.65 8.00 -14.24
N PHE A 25 31.63 7.18 -13.18
CA PHE A 25 30.39 6.82 -12.48
C PHE A 25 30.63 6.69 -10.97
N MET A 26 29.55 6.81 -10.19
CA MET A 26 29.54 6.51 -8.76
C MET A 26 28.82 5.18 -8.51
N THR A 27 29.35 4.41 -7.58
CA THR A 27 28.67 3.20 -7.09
C THR A 27 27.57 3.58 -6.10
N PRO A 28 26.48 2.79 -6.05
CA PRO A 28 25.48 3.01 -5.00
C PRO A 28 26.06 2.70 -3.61
N TRP A 29 25.49 3.35 -2.60
CA TRP A 29 25.77 3.03 -1.19
C TRP A 29 25.38 1.58 -0.88
N ARG A 30 26.13 0.97 0.02
CA ARG A 30 25.77 -0.29 0.68
C ARG A 30 25.67 -0.01 2.18
N THR A 31 24.56 -0.40 2.77
CA THR A 31 24.28 -0.13 4.18
C THR A 31 24.12 -1.43 4.96
N VAL A 32 24.56 -1.40 6.20
CA VAL A 32 24.23 -2.38 7.23
C VAL A 32 23.68 -1.59 8.41
N GLN A 33 22.41 -1.84 8.74
CA GLN A 33 21.77 -1.19 9.88
C GLN A 33 21.91 -2.08 11.11
N ILE A 34 22.47 -1.53 12.17
CA ILE A 34 22.72 -2.22 13.43
C ILE A 34 22.07 -1.41 14.54
N THR A 35 21.36 -2.08 15.44
CA THR A 35 20.65 -1.46 16.56
C THR A 35 20.54 -2.45 17.71
N ASP A 36 20.36 -1.93 18.93
CA ASP A 36 20.23 -2.75 20.14
C ASP A 36 18.79 -3.23 20.39
N SER A 37 17.82 -2.80 19.58
CA SER A 37 16.41 -3.18 19.71
C SER A 37 15.70 -3.27 18.37
N ALA A 38 14.62 -4.04 18.31
CA ALA A 38 13.78 -4.16 17.12
C ALA A 38 13.22 -2.79 16.67
N VAL A 39 12.75 -1.95 17.58
CA VAL A 39 12.21 -0.62 17.26
C VAL A 39 13.27 0.34 16.70
N GLY A 40 14.53 0.14 17.03
CA GLY A 40 15.64 0.92 16.44
C GLY A 40 15.81 0.68 14.94
N LEU A 41 15.43 -0.49 14.42
CA LEU A 41 15.35 -0.74 12.97
C LEU A 41 14.29 0.13 12.33
N LEU A 42 13.12 0.22 12.96
CA LEU A 42 11.92 0.88 12.44
C LEU A 42 12.03 2.42 12.47
N ASN A 43 12.72 2.95 13.47
CA ASN A 43 12.89 4.39 13.67
C ASN A 43 14.09 5.00 12.89
N SER A 44 14.70 4.24 11.98
CA SER A 44 15.87 4.69 11.22
C SER A 44 15.48 5.37 9.91
N ASN A 45 16.07 6.53 9.66
CA ASN A 45 15.98 7.26 8.40
C ASN A 45 17.23 7.09 7.51
N LEU A 46 18.08 6.10 7.81
CA LEU A 46 19.36 5.91 7.13
C LEU A 46 19.21 5.84 5.60
N ILE A 47 18.29 5.01 5.11
CA ILE A 47 18.10 4.80 3.67
C ILE A 47 17.68 6.08 2.97
N LEU A 48 16.75 6.85 3.55
CA LEU A 48 16.33 8.16 3.01
C LEU A 48 17.49 9.15 2.97
N ASN A 49 18.28 9.23 4.03
CA ASN A 49 19.36 10.21 4.16
C ASN A 49 20.50 10.00 3.16
N LEU A 50 20.63 8.81 2.59
CA LEU A 50 21.63 8.48 1.57
C LEU A 50 21.18 8.78 0.14
N ASN A 51 19.95 9.22 -0.07
CA ASN A 51 19.45 9.63 -1.38
C ASN A 51 19.56 11.15 -1.57
N GLU A 52 19.69 11.56 -2.82
CA GLU A 52 19.75 12.96 -3.21
C GLU A 52 18.45 13.68 -2.83
N PRO A 53 18.49 15.00 -2.63
CA PRO A 53 17.29 15.82 -2.44
C PRO A 53 16.31 15.70 -3.61
N ASN A 54 15.08 16.19 -3.41
CA ASN A 54 14.05 16.26 -4.42
C ASN A 54 14.58 16.86 -5.74
N ALA A 55 14.54 16.09 -6.82
CA ALA A 55 14.98 16.47 -8.15
C ALA A 55 13.85 17.09 -9.03
N LEU A 56 12.59 17.04 -8.58
CA LEU A 56 11.43 17.45 -9.36
C LEU A 56 11.04 18.92 -9.16
N GLY A 57 11.61 19.60 -8.16
CA GLY A 57 11.24 20.97 -7.82
C GLY A 57 9.90 21.05 -7.09
N ASP A 58 8.91 21.74 -7.67
CA ASP A 58 7.55 21.80 -7.10
C ASP A 58 6.86 20.45 -7.20
N VAL A 59 6.42 19.92 -6.05
CA VAL A 59 5.70 18.66 -5.91
C VAL A 59 4.35 18.84 -5.19
N SER A 60 3.82 20.05 -5.17
CA SER A 60 2.50 20.36 -4.57
C SER A 60 1.34 19.59 -5.21
N TRP A 61 1.55 19.07 -6.41
CA TRP A 61 0.61 18.22 -7.14
C TRP A 61 0.63 16.75 -6.71
N VAL A 62 1.62 16.33 -5.91
CA VAL A 62 1.69 14.99 -5.31
C VAL A 62 0.75 14.96 -4.11
N GLN A 63 -0.32 14.18 -4.20
CA GLN A 63 -1.37 14.17 -3.20
C GLN A 63 -1.53 12.79 -2.59
N PRO A 64 -1.20 12.62 -1.30
CA PRO A 64 -1.57 11.45 -0.53
C PRO A 64 -3.09 11.28 -0.43
N GLY A 65 -3.55 10.12 0.02
CA GLY A 65 -4.96 9.90 0.28
C GLY A 65 -5.35 8.43 0.33
N LYS A 66 -6.54 8.17 0.80
CA LYS A 66 -7.15 6.85 0.76
C LYS A 66 -7.95 6.68 -0.52
N PHE A 67 -8.02 5.46 -0.99
CA PHE A 67 -8.80 5.13 -2.17
C PHE A 67 -9.52 3.79 -2.01
N VAL A 68 -10.64 3.66 -2.68
CA VAL A 68 -11.38 2.40 -2.83
C VAL A 68 -11.23 1.89 -4.26
N GLY A 69 -11.67 0.68 -4.54
CA GLY A 69 -11.65 0.19 -5.92
C GLY A 69 -12.29 -1.17 -6.10
N ILE A 70 -12.43 -1.56 -7.34
CA ILE A 70 -13.07 -2.82 -7.74
C ILE A 70 -12.16 -4.04 -7.56
N TRP A 71 -10.90 -3.82 -7.20
CA TRP A 71 -9.82 -4.80 -7.13
C TRP A 71 -10.19 -6.06 -6.33
N TRP A 72 -10.81 -5.91 -5.14
CA TRP A 72 -11.14 -7.07 -4.31
C TRP A 72 -12.22 -7.95 -4.92
N ALA A 73 -13.23 -7.35 -5.58
CA ALA A 73 -14.24 -8.10 -6.30
C ALA A 73 -13.65 -8.93 -7.47
N LEU A 74 -12.57 -8.44 -8.08
CA LEU A 74 -11.84 -9.17 -9.12
C LEU A 74 -11.09 -10.37 -8.51
N HIS A 75 -10.43 -10.19 -7.38
CA HIS A 75 -9.71 -11.25 -6.67
C HIS A 75 -10.65 -12.30 -6.06
N LEU A 76 -11.85 -11.91 -5.64
CA LEU A 76 -12.89 -12.83 -5.21
C LEU A 76 -13.57 -13.58 -6.37
N GLY A 77 -13.20 -13.31 -7.63
CA GLY A 77 -13.81 -13.91 -8.81
C GLY A 77 -15.26 -13.49 -9.06
N LEU A 78 -15.73 -12.45 -8.37
CA LEU A 78 -17.06 -11.88 -8.61
C LEU A 78 -17.11 -11.18 -9.96
N TRP A 79 -16.04 -10.49 -10.32
CA TRP A 79 -15.86 -9.78 -11.58
C TRP A 79 -14.60 -10.25 -12.31
N THR A 80 -14.45 -9.79 -13.56
CA THR A 80 -13.28 -10.07 -14.41
C THR A 80 -12.62 -8.78 -14.89
N TRP A 81 -11.31 -8.85 -15.17
CA TRP A 81 -10.56 -7.71 -15.74
C TRP A 81 -10.88 -7.47 -17.22
N ASN A 82 -11.25 -8.54 -17.97
CA ASN A 82 -11.63 -8.43 -19.37
C ASN A 82 -13.12 -8.17 -19.52
N ASP A 83 -13.49 -7.64 -20.68
CA ASP A 83 -14.87 -7.43 -21.11
C ASP A 83 -15.72 -8.72 -21.09
N GLY A 84 -17.02 -8.55 -21.02
CA GLY A 84 -18.00 -9.62 -20.96
C GLY A 84 -19.01 -9.47 -19.84
N ALA A 85 -19.80 -10.49 -19.59
CA ALA A 85 -20.95 -10.44 -18.66
C ALA A 85 -20.57 -10.15 -17.19
N ARG A 86 -19.32 -10.39 -16.80
CA ARG A 86 -18.81 -10.13 -15.45
C ARG A 86 -17.72 -9.07 -15.43
N HIS A 87 -17.63 -8.21 -16.44
CA HIS A 87 -16.63 -7.15 -16.46
C HIS A 87 -16.76 -6.22 -15.24
N GLY A 88 -15.68 -6.08 -14.49
CA GLY A 88 -15.64 -5.24 -13.27
C GLY A 88 -15.52 -3.77 -13.59
N ALA A 89 -14.71 -3.41 -14.58
CA ALA A 89 -14.40 -2.02 -14.93
C ALA A 89 -15.46 -1.41 -15.85
N THR A 90 -16.71 -1.37 -15.40
CA THR A 90 -17.78 -0.66 -16.13
C THR A 90 -17.98 0.75 -15.58
N THR A 91 -18.49 1.66 -16.40
CA THR A 91 -18.88 3.02 -15.98
C THR A 91 -19.83 2.99 -14.77
N ALA A 92 -20.77 2.06 -14.75
CA ALA A 92 -21.74 1.91 -13.64
C ALA A 92 -21.06 1.50 -12.34
N HIS A 93 -20.19 0.50 -12.37
CA HIS A 93 -19.44 0.07 -11.17
C HIS A 93 -18.51 1.18 -10.66
N ALA A 94 -17.80 1.86 -11.56
CA ALA A 94 -16.94 2.97 -11.18
C ALA A 94 -17.73 4.08 -10.46
N LYS A 95 -18.90 4.48 -10.98
CA LYS A 95 -19.75 5.48 -10.33
C LYS A 95 -20.22 5.04 -8.94
N ARG A 96 -20.59 3.77 -8.76
CA ARG A 96 -20.98 3.24 -7.44
C ARG A 96 -19.83 3.38 -6.43
N TYR A 97 -18.59 3.10 -6.81
CA TYR A 97 -17.43 3.26 -5.93
C TYR A 97 -17.05 4.73 -5.71
N ILE A 98 -17.29 5.60 -6.71
CA ILE A 98 -17.12 7.05 -6.55
C ILE A 98 -18.11 7.59 -5.51
N ASP A 99 -19.39 7.17 -5.57
CA ASP A 99 -20.41 7.59 -4.62
C ASP A 99 -20.05 7.15 -3.20
N PHE A 100 -19.58 5.91 -3.02
CA PHE A 100 -19.09 5.41 -1.73
C PHE A 100 -17.87 6.20 -1.23
N ALA A 101 -16.90 6.48 -2.10
CA ALA A 101 -15.73 7.27 -1.75
C ALA A 101 -16.12 8.69 -1.30
N ALA A 102 -17.03 9.34 -2.03
CA ALA A 102 -17.51 10.67 -1.72
C ALA A 102 -18.29 10.73 -0.39
N GLU A 103 -19.13 9.72 -0.12
CA GLU A 103 -19.91 9.61 1.11
C GLU A 103 -19.02 9.52 2.35
N HIS A 104 -17.91 8.80 2.25
CA HIS A 104 -16.98 8.56 3.36
C HIS A 104 -15.72 9.43 3.35
N GLY A 105 -15.62 10.38 2.41
CA GLY A 105 -14.48 11.30 2.32
C GLY A 105 -13.18 10.65 1.87
N PHE A 106 -13.23 9.53 1.16
CA PHE A 106 -12.05 8.92 0.54
C PHE A 106 -11.69 9.68 -0.73
N GLU A 107 -10.39 9.93 -0.94
CA GLU A 107 -9.92 10.86 -1.95
C GLU A 107 -9.87 10.27 -3.36
N GLY A 108 -9.93 8.94 -3.50
CA GLY A 108 -9.77 8.33 -4.81
C GLY A 108 -10.49 7.01 -5.03
N ILE A 109 -10.58 6.64 -6.30
CA ILE A 109 -10.94 5.28 -6.73
C ILE A 109 -9.91 4.73 -7.70
N LEU A 110 -9.63 3.44 -7.58
CA LEU A 110 -8.83 2.67 -8.53
C LEU A 110 -9.74 1.77 -9.36
N VAL A 111 -9.61 1.83 -10.69
CA VAL A 111 -10.34 0.94 -11.60
C VAL A 111 -9.35 0.13 -12.41
N GLU A 112 -9.15 -1.13 -12.06
CA GLU A 112 -8.35 -2.07 -12.83
C GLU A 112 -9.19 -2.69 -13.95
N GLY A 113 -8.57 -3.03 -15.07
CA GLY A 113 -9.29 -3.64 -16.20
C GLY A 113 -10.06 -2.65 -17.10
N TRP A 114 -9.88 -1.34 -16.89
CA TRP A 114 -10.59 -0.31 -17.67
C TRP A 114 -10.20 -0.29 -19.16
N ASN A 115 -8.97 -0.66 -19.47
CA ASN A 115 -8.34 -0.56 -20.78
C ASN A 115 -8.27 -1.91 -21.50
N LYS A 116 -8.22 -1.87 -22.84
CA LYS A 116 -8.13 -3.08 -23.68
C LYS A 116 -6.81 -3.81 -23.45
N GLY A 117 -6.86 -5.15 -23.53
CA GLY A 117 -5.68 -6.01 -23.46
C GLY A 117 -5.74 -7.18 -22.48
N TRP A 118 -6.76 -7.26 -21.65
CA TRP A 118 -6.92 -8.28 -20.61
C TRP A 118 -7.46 -9.63 -21.09
N GLY A 119 -7.82 -9.76 -22.36
CA GLY A 119 -8.39 -11.00 -22.90
C GLY A 119 -7.36 -12.12 -23.08
N GLY A 120 -7.79 -13.37 -22.80
CA GLY A 120 -6.97 -14.57 -22.98
C GLY A 120 -5.75 -14.62 -22.04
N ASP A 121 -4.62 -15.14 -22.52
CA ASP A 121 -3.35 -15.11 -21.77
C ASP A 121 -2.70 -13.73 -21.91
N TRP A 122 -3.20 -12.76 -21.16
CA TRP A 122 -2.75 -11.38 -21.20
C TRP A 122 -1.29 -11.21 -20.75
N VAL A 123 -0.78 -12.08 -19.87
CA VAL A 123 0.64 -12.08 -19.45
C VAL A 123 1.56 -12.46 -20.60
N ALA A 124 1.17 -13.42 -21.41
CA ALA A 124 1.96 -13.82 -22.57
C ALA A 124 1.72 -12.92 -23.79
N ASN A 125 0.48 -12.51 -24.05
CA ASN A 125 0.06 -11.76 -25.24
C ASN A 125 0.49 -10.29 -25.20
N GLN A 126 0.45 -9.64 -24.02
CA GLN A 126 0.97 -8.29 -23.77
C GLN A 126 0.45 -7.22 -24.76
N ARG A 127 -0.86 -7.22 -24.99
CA ARG A 127 -1.52 -6.33 -25.95
C ARG A 127 -2.25 -5.17 -25.27
N PHE A 128 -1.74 -4.73 -24.12
CA PHE A 128 -2.35 -3.61 -23.42
C PHE A 128 -2.25 -2.32 -24.24
N SER A 129 -3.38 -1.63 -24.34
CA SER A 129 -3.45 -0.23 -24.76
C SER A 129 -3.69 0.64 -23.53
N PHE A 130 -2.92 1.68 -23.33
CA PHE A 130 -3.07 2.58 -22.17
C PHE A 130 -3.83 3.87 -22.52
N THR A 131 -4.48 3.90 -23.68
CA THR A 131 -5.31 5.02 -24.16
C THR A 131 -6.69 4.56 -24.65
N GLU A 132 -6.92 3.24 -24.76
CA GLU A 132 -8.18 2.70 -25.28
C GLU A 132 -8.95 1.98 -24.17
N PRO A 133 -10.05 2.57 -23.65
CA PRO A 133 -10.95 1.90 -22.72
C PRO A 133 -11.74 0.78 -23.43
N TYR A 134 -12.28 -0.17 -22.63
CA TYR A 134 -13.33 -1.04 -23.12
C TYR A 134 -14.61 -0.26 -23.41
N ASP A 135 -15.47 -0.79 -24.27
CA ASP A 135 -16.66 -0.09 -24.78
C ASP A 135 -17.71 0.21 -23.70
N ASP A 136 -17.68 -0.50 -22.58
CA ASP A 136 -18.55 -0.32 -21.41
C ASP A 136 -17.95 0.57 -20.30
N PHE A 137 -16.75 1.14 -20.54
CA PHE A 137 -16.07 2.06 -19.64
C PHE A 137 -15.81 3.42 -20.31
N ASP A 138 -16.68 4.38 -20.06
CA ASP A 138 -16.47 5.76 -20.49
C ASP A 138 -15.55 6.49 -19.48
N ILE A 139 -14.25 6.50 -19.77
CA ILE A 139 -13.26 7.11 -18.88
C ILE A 139 -13.45 8.62 -18.72
N ALA A 140 -13.95 9.32 -19.75
CA ALA A 140 -14.21 10.76 -19.67
C ALA A 140 -15.41 11.04 -18.75
N GLU A 141 -16.49 10.26 -18.88
CA GLU A 141 -17.64 10.35 -17.99
C GLU A 141 -17.26 10.01 -16.56
N VAL A 142 -16.50 8.94 -16.33
CA VAL A 142 -16.04 8.51 -14.99
C VAL A 142 -15.17 9.58 -14.33
N THR A 143 -14.22 10.15 -15.06
CA THR A 143 -13.34 11.21 -14.52
C THR A 143 -14.10 12.50 -14.22
N GLN A 144 -15.06 12.87 -15.03
CA GLN A 144 -15.92 14.03 -14.76
C GLN A 144 -16.78 13.78 -13.52
N TYR A 145 -17.45 12.62 -13.44
CA TYR A 145 -18.31 12.24 -12.33
C TYR A 145 -17.56 12.21 -10.99
N ALA A 146 -16.33 11.69 -10.99
CA ALA A 146 -15.46 11.66 -9.83
C ALA A 146 -15.09 13.10 -9.38
N ARG A 147 -14.67 13.95 -10.32
CA ARG A 147 -14.29 15.34 -10.05
C ARG A 147 -15.42 16.17 -9.45
N GLU A 148 -16.66 15.99 -9.94
CA GLU A 148 -17.85 16.64 -9.41
C GLU A 148 -18.13 16.26 -7.93
N ARG A 149 -17.54 15.16 -7.46
CA ARG A 149 -17.67 14.63 -6.08
C ARG A 149 -16.40 14.76 -5.25
N ASN A 150 -15.39 15.50 -5.74
CA ASN A 150 -14.07 15.62 -5.12
C ASN A 150 -13.33 14.29 -4.94
N VAL A 151 -13.62 13.32 -5.80
CA VAL A 151 -12.93 12.03 -5.87
C VAL A 151 -11.99 12.00 -7.07
N ARG A 152 -10.81 11.41 -6.94
CA ARG A 152 -9.81 11.29 -8.00
C ARG A 152 -9.89 9.89 -8.62
N LEU A 153 -9.86 9.81 -9.95
CA LEU A 153 -9.61 8.54 -10.62
C LEU A 153 -8.11 8.22 -10.53
N ILE A 154 -7.77 7.03 -10.07
CA ILE A 154 -6.45 6.42 -10.15
C ILE A 154 -6.50 5.44 -11.31
N SER A 155 -5.65 5.66 -12.32
CA SER A 155 -5.55 4.78 -13.49
C SER A 155 -4.73 3.53 -13.14
N HIS A 156 -4.98 2.44 -13.85
CA HIS A 156 -4.20 1.21 -13.76
C HIS A 156 -3.52 0.89 -15.08
N HIS A 157 -2.21 0.67 -15.04
CA HIS A 157 -1.40 0.28 -16.18
C HIS A 157 -0.71 -1.06 -15.89
N GLU A 158 -1.40 -2.18 -16.13
CA GLU A 158 -0.75 -3.49 -16.11
C GLU A 158 0.08 -3.70 -17.37
N THR A 159 1.31 -4.12 -17.19
CA THR A 159 2.26 -4.31 -18.30
C THR A 159 2.50 -5.78 -18.66
N GLY A 160 2.05 -6.72 -17.84
CA GLY A 160 2.40 -8.14 -17.94
C GLY A 160 3.92 -8.36 -17.88
N GLY A 161 4.63 -7.46 -17.18
CA GLY A 161 6.09 -7.44 -17.11
C GLY A 161 6.78 -7.01 -18.41
N HIS A 162 6.08 -6.38 -19.37
CA HIS A 162 6.68 -5.96 -20.64
C HIS A 162 7.14 -4.50 -20.60
N ALA A 163 8.23 -4.25 -19.87
CA ALA A 163 8.75 -2.91 -19.62
C ALA A 163 9.05 -2.12 -20.91
N SER A 164 9.65 -2.74 -21.93
CA SER A 164 9.96 -2.02 -23.18
C SER A 164 8.73 -1.64 -23.98
N ALA A 165 7.67 -2.46 -23.99
CA ALA A 165 6.41 -2.11 -24.65
C ALA A 165 5.68 -0.98 -23.91
N TYR A 166 5.75 -0.99 -22.58
CA TYR A 166 5.22 0.10 -21.77
C TYR A 166 5.96 1.43 -22.03
N GLU A 167 7.30 1.41 -22.06
CA GLU A 167 8.09 2.59 -22.39
C GLU A 167 7.74 3.17 -23.78
N GLY A 168 7.39 2.31 -24.74
CA GLY A 168 6.97 2.72 -26.06
C GLY A 168 5.65 3.49 -26.12
N GLN A 169 4.75 3.24 -25.16
CA GLN A 169 3.43 3.88 -25.08
C GLN A 169 3.36 4.99 -24.01
N MET A 170 4.31 5.00 -23.08
CA MET A 170 4.24 5.72 -21.81
C MET A 170 3.96 7.23 -21.98
N ARG A 171 4.62 7.89 -22.94
CA ARG A 171 4.43 9.32 -23.21
C ARG A 171 2.99 9.63 -23.64
N GLU A 172 2.45 8.86 -24.56
CA GLU A 172 1.10 9.04 -25.06
C GLU A 172 0.06 8.72 -23.97
N ALA A 173 0.29 7.64 -23.24
CA ALA A 173 -0.55 7.24 -22.13
C ALA A 173 -0.63 8.32 -21.02
N TYR A 174 0.51 8.90 -20.67
CA TYR A 174 0.55 9.94 -19.63
C TYR A 174 -0.06 11.27 -20.10
N ALA A 175 0.14 11.65 -21.35
CA ALA A 175 -0.53 12.81 -21.94
C ALA A 175 -2.06 12.61 -21.95
N PHE A 176 -2.53 11.42 -22.34
CA PHE A 176 -3.96 11.06 -22.30
C PHE A 176 -4.54 11.20 -20.89
N LEU A 177 -3.85 10.70 -19.87
CA LEU A 177 -4.30 10.82 -18.46
C LEU A 177 -4.27 12.28 -17.98
N GLU A 178 -3.25 13.06 -18.37
CA GLU A 178 -3.15 14.48 -18.04
C GLU A 178 -4.33 15.27 -18.61
N ASP A 179 -4.71 15.02 -19.86
CA ASP A 179 -5.86 15.65 -20.54
C ASP A 179 -7.18 15.33 -19.83
N LEU A 180 -7.32 14.11 -19.27
CA LEU A 180 -8.45 13.70 -18.44
C LEU A 180 -8.41 14.30 -17.02
N GLY A 181 -7.31 14.92 -16.62
CA GLY A 181 -7.12 15.44 -15.26
C GLY A 181 -6.78 14.37 -14.22
N VAL A 182 -6.41 13.15 -14.62
CA VAL A 182 -5.89 12.11 -13.74
C VAL A 182 -4.50 12.50 -13.25
N ARG A 183 -4.19 12.20 -11.98
CA ARG A 183 -2.92 12.59 -11.32
C ARG A 183 -2.19 11.43 -10.67
N GLN A 184 -2.69 10.22 -10.81
CA GLN A 184 -2.10 9.04 -10.20
C GLN A 184 -2.30 7.80 -11.05
N VAL A 185 -1.25 6.96 -11.11
CA VAL A 185 -1.25 5.70 -11.83
C VAL A 185 -0.72 4.59 -10.91
N LYS A 186 -1.45 3.48 -10.85
CA LYS A 186 -0.94 2.20 -10.37
C LYS A 186 -0.34 1.46 -11.57
N THR A 187 0.94 1.10 -11.51
CA THR A 187 1.60 0.29 -12.53
C THR A 187 1.79 -1.15 -12.03
N GLY A 188 1.50 -2.14 -12.86
CA GLY A 188 1.73 -3.57 -12.58
C GLY A 188 2.78 -4.16 -13.52
N TYR A 189 3.58 -5.08 -13.00
CA TYR A 189 4.60 -5.83 -13.76
C TYR A 189 4.47 -7.32 -13.46
N VAL A 190 3.25 -7.82 -13.50
CA VAL A 190 2.92 -9.21 -13.15
C VAL A 190 3.86 -10.19 -13.84
N GLY A 191 4.42 -11.07 -13.02
CA GLY A 191 5.35 -12.09 -13.45
C GLY A 191 6.27 -12.49 -12.29
N TRP A 192 6.95 -13.60 -12.42
CA TRP A 192 7.92 -14.02 -11.44
C TRP A 192 9.27 -13.30 -11.62
N ALA A 193 10.12 -13.27 -10.62
CA ALA A 193 11.24 -12.37 -10.44
C ALA A 193 12.23 -12.22 -11.61
N GLY A 194 12.32 -13.19 -12.52
CA GLY A 194 13.20 -13.15 -13.70
C GLY A 194 12.46 -13.02 -15.02
N SER A 195 11.23 -12.52 -15.04
CA SER A 195 10.36 -12.50 -16.22
C SER A 195 10.11 -11.12 -16.83
N LEU A 196 10.79 -10.08 -16.33
CA LEU A 196 10.64 -8.72 -16.87
C LEU A 196 11.17 -8.66 -18.30
N LYS A 197 10.34 -8.26 -19.25
CA LYS A 197 10.64 -8.34 -20.68
C LYS A 197 11.23 -7.03 -21.20
N ARG A 198 12.41 -7.13 -21.80
CA ARG A 198 13.13 -6.05 -22.45
C ARG A 198 13.30 -6.37 -23.94
N LEU A 199 13.07 -5.41 -24.80
CA LEU A 199 13.52 -5.47 -26.19
C LEU A 199 14.87 -4.78 -26.33
N ASP A 200 15.79 -5.40 -27.09
CA ASP A 200 17.04 -4.75 -27.47
C ASP A 200 16.85 -3.88 -28.73
N GLU A 201 17.92 -3.26 -29.21
CA GLU A 201 17.94 -2.40 -30.40
C GLU A 201 17.53 -3.10 -31.70
N ASN A 202 17.60 -4.44 -31.73
CA ASN A 202 17.19 -5.26 -32.87
C ASN A 202 15.77 -5.81 -32.71
N GLY A 203 15.07 -5.45 -31.62
CA GLY A 203 13.75 -5.97 -31.30
C GLY A 203 13.74 -7.38 -30.71
N LEU A 204 14.90 -7.94 -30.33
CA LEU A 204 14.98 -9.25 -29.70
C LEU A 204 14.57 -9.14 -28.23
N ARG A 205 13.69 -10.07 -27.80
CA ARG A 205 13.21 -10.14 -26.42
C ARG A 205 14.23 -10.79 -25.50
N HIS A 206 14.49 -10.11 -24.37
CA HIS A 206 15.30 -10.57 -23.26
C HIS A 206 14.44 -10.61 -21.99
N TYR A 207 14.83 -11.49 -21.05
CA TYR A 207 14.17 -11.61 -19.75
C TYR A 207 15.14 -11.12 -18.66
N GLU A 208 14.73 -10.08 -17.96
CA GLU A 208 15.54 -9.42 -16.95
C GLU A 208 14.94 -9.64 -15.55
N TRP A 209 15.73 -9.46 -14.52
CA TRP A 209 15.27 -9.54 -13.15
C TRP A 209 14.56 -8.26 -12.74
N HIS A 210 13.44 -8.39 -11.99
CA HIS A 210 12.71 -7.23 -11.41
C HIS A 210 13.60 -6.40 -10.47
N ASP A 211 14.62 -6.99 -9.83
CA ASP A 211 15.62 -6.29 -9.01
C ASP A 211 16.88 -5.91 -9.77
N GLY A 212 16.96 -6.15 -11.07
CA GLY A 212 18.14 -5.92 -11.89
C GLY A 212 18.33 -4.45 -12.25
N GLN A 213 19.54 -4.12 -12.75
CA GLN A 213 19.88 -2.76 -13.16
C GLN A 213 18.94 -2.20 -14.26
N PHE A 214 18.44 -3.08 -15.15
CA PHE A 214 17.46 -2.67 -16.16
C PHE A 214 16.17 -2.17 -15.52
N ALA A 215 15.61 -2.93 -14.56
CA ALA A 215 14.39 -2.56 -13.85
C ALA A 215 14.54 -1.27 -13.05
N VAL A 216 15.66 -1.10 -12.34
CA VAL A 216 15.96 0.16 -11.61
C VAL A 216 15.92 1.36 -12.57
N ARG A 217 16.58 1.24 -13.73
CA ARG A 217 16.59 2.31 -14.75
C ARG A 217 15.23 2.54 -15.38
N HIS A 218 14.47 1.48 -15.61
CA HIS A 218 13.12 1.54 -16.12
C HIS A 218 12.22 2.34 -15.17
N HIS A 219 12.20 2.02 -13.89
CA HIS A 219 11.37 2.73 -12.92
C HIS A 219 11.76 4.21 -12.78
N VAL A 220 13.06 4.54 -12.85
CA VAL A 220 13.48 5.95 -12.86
C VAL A 220 12.92 6.68 -14.10
N ARG A 221 13.00 6.08 -15.30
CA ARG A 221 12.40 6.68 -16.52
C ARG A 221 10.87 6.86 -16.39
N VAL A 222 10.19 5.89 -15.78
CA VAL A 222 8.75 5.99 -15.48
C VAL A 222 8.46 7.22 -14.61
N LEU A 223 9.23 7.42 -13.54
CA LEU A 223 9.04 8.54 -12.61
C LEU A 223 9.33 9.89 -13.27
N GLU A 224 10.40 9.97 -14.05
CA GLU A 224 10.79 11.19 -14.76
C GLU A 224 9.78 11.59 -15.83
N GLU A 225 9.26 10.61 -16.58
CA GLU A 225 8.21 10.88 -17.56
C GLU A 225 6.88 11.23 -16.89
N ALA A 226 6.47 10.48 -15.85
CA ALA A 226 5.27 10.76 -15.07
C ALA A 226 5.29 12.18 -14.45
N ALA A 227 6.44 12.63 -13.96
CA ALA A 227 6.59 13.97 -13.38
C ALA A 227 6.32 15.09 -14.39
N LYS A 228 6.66 14.92 -15.69
CA LYS A 228 6.37 15.89 -16.73
C LYS A 228 4.88 16.11 -16.92
N HIS A 229 4.07 15.09 -16.64
CA HIS A 229 2.61 15.08 -16.71
C HIS A 229 1.95 15.25 -15.33
N ARG A 230 2.73 15.58 -14.28
CA ARG A 230 2.24 15.71 -12.89
C ARG A 230 1.50 14.46 -12.41
N LEU A 231 2.06 13.29 -12.71
CA LEU A 231 1.52 11.99 -12.30
C LEU A 231 2.34 11.39 -11.17
N SER A 232 1.67 10.92 -10.13
CA SER A 232 2.23 10.10 -9.06
C SER A 232 2.09 8.62 -9.40
N ILE A 233 3.04 7.82 -8.92
CA ILE A 233 3.14 6.40 -9.25
C ILE A 233 3.03 5.55 -7.98
N ASN A 234 2.17 4.54 -8.04
CA ASN A 234 2.13 3.37 -7.17
C ASN A 234 2.58 2.16 -8.01
N THR A 235 3.62 1.44 -7.58
CA THR A 235 4.18 0.35 -8.40
C THR A 235 3.99 -1.01 -7.72
N HIS A 236 3.35 -1.96 -8.42
CA HIS A 236 3.30 -3.36 -8.06
C HIS A 236 4.36 -4.18 -8.80
N GLU A 237 4.81 -5.31 -8.24
CA GLU A 237 6.00 -6.07 -8.63
C GLU A 237 7.24 -5.16 -8.83
N PRO A 238 7.51 -4.23 -7.91
CA PRO A 238 8.54 -3.21 -8.08
C PRO A 238 9.93 -3.75 -7.86
N VAL A 239 10.92 -2.97 -8.28
CA VAL A 239 12.26 -3.07 -7.71
C VAL A 239 12.23 -2.72 -6.22
N LYS A 240 13.10 -3.37 -5.43
CA LYS A 240 13.25 -3.08 -3.98
C LYS A 240 13.38 -1.58 -3.71
N ASP A 241 12.67 -1.10 -2.71
CA ASP A 241 12.78 0.30 -2.27
C ASP A 241 14.15 0.58 -1.62
N THR A 242 14.80 1.64 -2.08
CA THR A 242 16.10 2.13 -1.61
C THR A 242 16.04 3.59 -1.17
N GLY A 243 14.85 4.12 -0.92
CA GLY A 243 14.64 5.51 -0.48
C GLY A 243 14.58 6.53 -1.62
N LEU A 244 14.53 6.10 -2.88
CA LEU A 244 14.45 7.00 -4.06
C LEU A 244 13.25 7.96 -4.03
N ARG A 245 12.23 7.68 -3.21
CA ARG A 245 11.09 8.59 -2.99
C ARG A 245 11.50 9.96 -2.41
N ARG A 246 12.71 10.08 -1.84
CA ARG A 246 13.26 11.38 -1.44
C ARG A 246 13.63 12.21 -2.66
N THR A 247 14.24 11.59 -3.67
CA THR A 247 14.67 12.24 -4.92
C THR A 247 13.50 12.40 -5.88
N TYR A 248 12.61 11.42 -5.94
CA TYR A 248 11.41 11.39 -6.76
C TYR A 248 10.15 11.25 -5.87
N PRO A 249 9.66 12.34 -5.26
CA PRO A 249 8.49 12.29 -4.36
C PRO A 249 7.19 11.80 -5.02
N ASN A 250 7.13 11.78 -6.34
CA ASN A 250 6.01 11.21 -7.09
C ASN A 250 6.01 9.66 -7.09
N TRP A 251 7.01 9.00 -6.54
CA TRP A 251 6.95 7.57 -6.25
C TRP A 251 6.33 7.34 -4.88
N LEU A 252 5.01 7.35 -4.81
CA LEU A 252 4.28 7.37 -3.55
C LEU A 252 4.45 6.08 -2.76
N THR A 253 4.26 4.94 -3.40
CA THR A 253 4.28 3.64 -2.74
C THR A 253 4.61 2.53 -3.72
N ARG A 254 4.92 1.35 -3.18
CA ARG A 254 5.21 0.12 -3.93
C ARG A 254 4.67 -1.08 -3.18
N GLU A 255 4.24 -2.12 -3.86
CA GLU A 255 3.94 -3.39 -3.22
C GLU A 255 5.24 -4.07 -2.72
N GLY A 256 5.90 -4.86 -3.56
CA GLY A 256 7.23 -5.46 -3.34
C GLY A 256 7.33 -6.57 -2.30
N SER A 257 6.20 -7.14 -1.87
CA SER A 257 6.05 -8.35 -1.07
C SER A 257 4.63 -8.88 -1.22
N ARG A 258 4.32 -10.02 -0.61
CA ARG A 258 2.96 -10.56 -0.62
C ARG A 258 2.00 -9.56 0.04
N GLY A 259 1.06 -9.02 -0.75
CA GLY A 259 -0.01 -8.15 -0.30
C GLY A 259 -1.20 -8.92 0.26
N GLN A 260 -2.30 -8.20 0.51
CA GLN A 260 -3.55 -8.77 1.04
C GLN A 260 -4.14 -9.88 0.16
N GLU A 261 -3.95 -9.82 -1.15
CA GLU A 261 -4.43 -10.84 -2.09
C GLU A 261 -3.94 -12.25 -1.76
N PHE A 262 -2.69 -12.37 -1.30
CA PHE A 262 -2.13 -13.67 -0.89
C PHE A 262 -2.72 -14.22 0.42
N ALA A 263 -3.50 -13.42 1.15
CA ALA A 263 -4.26 -13.94 2.28
C ALA A 263 -5.39 -14.89 1.84
N VAL A 264 -5.88 -14.77 0.60
CA VAL A 264 -7.02 -15.55 0.12
C VAL A 264 -6.67 -16.67 -0.85
N TYR A 265 -5.69 -16.47 -1.73
CA TYR A 265 -5.28 -17.50 -2.70
C TYR A 265 -3.80 -17.85 -2.67
N GLY A 266 -3.07 -17.37 -1.67
CA GLY A 266 -1.71 -17.86 -1.42
C GLY A 266 -1.70 -19.34 -1.05
N ASP A 267 -0.67 -20.05 -1.46
CA ASP A 267 -0.41 -21.45 -1.05
C ASP A 267 1.00 -21.55 -0.45
N PRO A 268 1.12 -21.54 0.90
CA PRO A 268 0.06 -21.27 1.88
C PRO A 268 -0.41 -19.80 1.86
N PRO A 269 -1.59 -19.47 2.43
CA PRO A 269 -2.03 -18.06 2.58
C PRO A 269 -1.12 -17.28 3.55
N ASN A 270 -1.27 -15.95 3.58
CA ASN A 270 -0.53 -15.13 4.54
C ASN A 270 -0.89 -15.55 5.98
N PRO A 271 0.09 -16.02 6.77
CA PRO A 271 -0.17 -16.41 8.17
C PRO A 271 -0.28 -15.17 9.08
N PRO A 272 -0.77 -15.33 10.33
CA PRO A 272 -0.96 -14.19 11.23
C PRO A 272 0.28 -13.35 11.53
N GLU A 273 1.50 -13.91 11.48
CA GLU A 273 2.75 -13.20 11.69
C GLU A 273 3.22 -12.38 10.48
N HIS A 274 2.59 -12.55 9.32
CA HIS A 274 3.06 -11.97 8.06
C HIS A 274 3.18 -10.45 8.13
N GLU A 275 2.14 -9.75 8.57
CA GLU A 275 2.13 -8.29 8.62
C GLU A 275 3.11 -7.74 9.68
N ALA A 276 3.28 -8.45 10.81
CA ALA A 276 4.30 -8.10 11.80
C ALA A 276 5.70 -8.23 11.19
N MET A 277 5.97 -9.31 10.46
CA MET A 277 7.25 -9.53 9.77
C MET A 277 7.53 -8.48 8.68
N LEU A 278 6.51 -8.03 7.94
CA LEU A 278 6.66 -7.00 6.91
C LEU A 278 7.27 -5.71 7.46
N THR A 279 6.92 -5.31 8.68
CA THR A 279 7.44 -4.08 9.29
C THR A 279 8.96 -4.11 9.46
N TYR A 280 9.52 -5.28 9.79
CA TYR A 280 10.96 -5.47 10.04
C TYR A 280 11.75 -5.93 8.82
N THR A 281 11.10 -6.13 7.71
CA THR A 281 11.73 -6.60 6.46
C THR A 281 11.43 -5.68 5.30
N ARG A 282 10.26 -5.83 4.66
CA ARG A 282 9.88 -5.06 3.48
C ARG A 282 9.81 -3.56 3.74
N MET A 283 9.23 -3.15 4.86
CA MET A 283 8.98 -1.74 5.17
C MET A 283 10.21 -0.97 5.64
N LEU A 284 11.32 -1.64 5.93
CA LEU A 284 12.60 -0.96 6.19
C LEU A 284 13.10 -0.17 4.96
N GLY A 285 12.70 -0.55 3.75
CA GLY A 285 12.98 0.18 2.52
C GLY A 285 12.10 1.41 2.33
N GLY A 286 10.85 1.34 2.77
CA GLY A 286 9.87 2.41 2.56
C GLY A 286 8.42 1.94 2.58
N PRO A 287 7.47 2.82 2.22
CA PRO A 287 6.04 2.55 2.25
C PRO A 287 5.65 1.34 1.39
N MET A 288 4.59 0.67 1.77
CA MET A 288 4.07 -0.49 1.06
C MET A 288 2.58 -0.34 0.77
N ASP A 289 2.20 -0.57 -0.49
CA ASP A 289 0.81 -0.76 -0.87
C ASP A 289 0.40 -2.21 -0.57
N TYR A 290 -0.03 -2.44 0.67
CA TYR A 290 -0.46 -3.77 1.18
C TYR A 290 -1.91 -4.09 0.85
N THR A 291 -2.72 -3.07 0.60
CA THR A 291 -4.17 -3.16 0.35
C THR A 291 -4.98 -3.73 1.54
N PRO A 292 -4.85 -3.14 2.75
CA PRO A 292 -5.54 -3.62 3.95
C PRO A 292 -7.03 -3.24 3.99
N GLY A 293 -7.71 -3.65 5.05
CA GLY A 293 -9.07 -3.22 5.35
C GLY A 293 -10.15 -4.18 4.90
N ILE A 294 -9.84 -5.46 4.80
CA ILE A 294 -10.85 -6.49 4.51
C ILE A 294 -11.68 -6.72 5.77
N PHE A 295 -12.98 -6.46 5.68
CA PHE A 295 -13.95 -6.64 6.76
C PHE A 295 -14.66 -7.98 6.68
N ASP A 296 -14.90 -8.52 5.48
CA ASP A 296 -15.40 -9.88 5.34
C ASP A 296 -14.23 -10.89 5.33
N LEU A 297 -13.75 -11.23 6.53
CA LEU A 297 -12.60 -12.12 6.73
C LEU A 297 -12.89 -13.59 6.40
N ARG A 298 -14.19 -13.97 6.39
CA ARG A 298 -14.65 -15.35 6.22
C ARG A 298 -15.64 -15.47 5.07
N PHE A 299 -15.39 -14.74 4.01
CA PHE A 299 -16.23 -14.81 2.82
C PHE A 299 -16.41 -16.27 2.36
N LYS A 300 -17.61 -16.58 1.94
CA LYS A 300 -17.89 -17.85 1.27
C LYS A 300 -17.48 -17.69 -0.19
N GLY A 301 -16.18 -17.96 -0.45
CA GLY A 301 -15.67 -17.95 -1.81
C GLY A 301 -15.87 -19.29 -2.50
N ASP A 302 -15.96 -19.24 -3.81
CA ASP A 302 -15.87 -20.43 -4.65
C ASP A 302 -14.42 -20.93 -4.68
N ASP A 303 -14.27 -22.25 -4.67
CA ASP A 303 -13.10 -23.02 -5.13
C ASP A 303 -11.70 -22.53 -4.71
N GLY A 304 -11.37 -22.69 -3.42
CA GLY A 304 -9.99 -22.66 -2.96
C GLY A 304 -9.53 -21.34 -2.32
N LEU A 305 -10.39 -20.34 -2.24
CA LEU A 305 -10.06 -19.12 -1.48
C LEU A 305 -10.01 -19.41 0.03
N GLN A 306 -9.00 -18.86 0.70
CA GLN A 306 -8.78 -19.06 2.12
C GLN A 306 -9.31 -17.87 2.93
N PRO A 307 -9.80 -18.06 4.19
CA PRO A 307 -10.12 -16.98 5.09
C PRO A 307 -8.89 -16.10 5.36
N VAL A 308 -9.11 -14.79 5.54
CA VAL A 308 -8.07 -13.87 5.99
C VAL A 308 -7.70 -14.19 7.43
N GLN A 309 -6.42 -14.47 7.70
CA GLN A 309 -5.95 -14.96 9.00
C GLN A 309 -5.62 -13.82 9.98
N THR A 310 -6.57 -12.91 10.17
CA THR A 310 -6.48 -11.79 11.11
C THR A 310 -7.80 -11.63 11.87
N THR A 311 -7.77 -10.87 12.98
CA THR A 311 -9.00 -10.28 13.51
C THR A 311 -9.41 -9.03 12.71
N LEU A 312 -10.65 -8.57 12.85
CA LEU A 312 -11.11 -7.32 12.26
C LEU A 312 -10.30 -6.12 12.80
N MET A 313 -9.98 -6.11 14.08
CA MET A 313 -9.20 -5.03 14.69
C MET A 313 -7.77 -4.96 14.15
N LYS A 314 -7.17 -6.08 13.80
CA LYS A 314 -5.87 -6.07 13.12
C LYS A 314 -5.98 -5.39 11.76
N GLN A 315 -7.02 -5.64 10.97
CA GLN A 315 -7.23 -4.96 9.68
C GLN A 315 -7.30 -3.43 9.82
N LEU A 316 -7.92 -2.94 10.90
CA LEU A 316 -7.93 -1.50 11.21
C LEU A 316 -6.54 -0.98 11.60
N ALA A 317 -5.84 -1.71 12.47
CA ALA A 317 -4.51 -1.34 12.94
C ALA A 317 -3.47 -1.26 11.80
N LEU A 318 -3.64 -2.05 10.73
CA LEU A 318 -2.75 -2.04 9.57
C LEU A 318 -2.67 -0.67 8.89
N PHE A 319 -3.72 0.16 8.95
CA PHE A 319 -3.70 1.52 8.39
C PHE A 319 -2.70 2.45 9.11
N VAL A 320 -2.41 2.16 10.37
CA VAL A 320 -1.38 2.89 11.12
C VAL A 320 -0.02 2.19 11.02
N VAL A 321 0.01 0.87 11.07
CA VAL A 321 1.24 0.08 11.12
C VAL A 321 1.93 0.00 9.76
N LEU A 322 1.21 -0.41 8.72
CA LEU A 322 1.75 -0.54 7.36
C LEU A 322 1.60 0.79 6.61
N TYR A 323 2.56 1.67 6.79
CA TYR A 323 2.54 3.00 6.19
C TYR A 323 2.52 2.95 4.67
N SER A 324 1.55 3.69 4.10
CA SER A 324 1.53 4.07 2.69
C SER A 324 0.89 5.46 2.56
N PRO A 325 1.51 6.42 1.85
CA PRO A 325 0.87 7.72 1.62
C PRO A 325 -0.35 7.62 0.69
N VAL A 326 -0.47 6.51 -0.04
CA VAL A 326 -1.66 6.18 -0.81
C VAL A 326 -2.12 4.81 -0.37
N GLN A 327 -3.26 4.72 0.30
CA GLN A 327 -3.67 3.51 0.98
C GLN A 327 -5.07 3.07 0.56
N MET A 328 -5.18 1.81 0.13
CA MET A 328 -6.45 1.26 -0.31
C MET A 328 -7.33 0.88 0.89
N VAL A 329 -8.60 1.23 0.81
CA VAL A 329 -9.69 0.69 1.62
C VAL A 329 -10.29 -0.44 0.78
N ALA A 330 -9.80 -1.67 0.98
CA ALA A 330 -9.76 -2.68 -0.07
C ALA A 330 -11.04 -3.49 -0.26
N ASP A 331 -11.91 -3.58 0.77
CA ASP A 331 -13.11 -4.42 0.73
C ASP A 331 -14.26 -3.80 -0.11
N LEU A 332 -15.33 -4.54 -0.25
CA LEU A 332 -16.53 -4.13 -0.96
C LEU A 332 -17.35 -3.15 -0.10
N PRO A 333 -17.99 -2.13 -0.70
CA PRO A 333 -18.84 -1.18 0.02
C PRO A 333 -19.90 -1.82 0.91
N GLU A 334 -20.52 -2.93 0.45
CA GLU A 334 -21.54 -3.66 1.21
C GLU A 334 -21.00 -4.34 2.48
N ASN A 335 -19.72 -4.71 2.53
CA ASN A 335 -19.11 -5.30 3.71
C ASN A 335 -18.85 -4.24 4.78
N TYR A 336 -18.42 -3.06 4.40
CA TYR A 336 -18.26 -1.91 5.29
C TYR A 336 -19.61 -1.46 5.89
N ALA A 337 -20.68 -1.47 5.10
CA ALA A 337 -22.01 -1.09 5.56
C ALA A 337 -22.55 -1.97 6.71
N ARG A 338 -21.99 -3.16 6.93
CA ARG A 338 -22.39 -4.06 8.04
C ARG A 338 -21.80 -3.67 9.39
N VAL A 339 -20.68 -2.93 9.39
CA VAL A 339 -19.92 -2.54 10.61
C VAL A 339 -19.47 -1.08 10.52
N PRO A 340 -20.43 -0.14 10.50
CA PRO A 340 -20.16 1.28 10.27
C PRO A 340 -19.31 1.92 11.37
N ASP A 341 -19.38 1.42 12.60
CA ASP A 341 -18.56 1.86 13.73
C ASP A 341 -17.08 1.51 13.53
N ALA A 342 -16.76 0.33 13.02
CA ALA A 342 -15.40 -0.04 12.66
C ALA A 342 -14.91 0.73 11.40
N LEU A 343 -15.79 0.98 10.43
CA LEU A 343 -15.46 1.80 9.24
C LEU A 343 -15.01 3.20 9.63
N GLN A 344 -15.50 3.75 10.72
CA GLN A 344 -15.14 5.09 11.19
C GLN A 344 -13.63 5.27 11.37
N VAL A 345 -12.89 4.22 11.79
CA VAL A 345 -11.41 4.26 11.86
C VAL A 345 -10.81 4.54 10.49
N LEU A 346 -11.32 3.88 9.46
CA LEU A 346 -10.80 4.04 8.09
C LEU A 346 -11.15 5.41 7.50
N VAL A 347 -12.25 6.00 7.95
CA VAL A 347 -12.62 7.38 7.62
C VAL A 347 -11.67 8.37 8.29
N ASP A 348 -11.38 8.18 9.57
CA ASP A 348 -10.61 9.12 10.39
C ASP A 348 -9.10 9.06 10.16
N VAL A 349 -8.53 7.87 9.98
CA VAL A 349 -7.09 7.69 9.90
C VAL A 349 -6.52 8.40 8.66
N PRO A 350 -5.51 9.27 8.81
CA PRO A 350 -4.89 9.93 7.65
C PRO A 350 -3.83 9.03 7.01
N THR A 351 -3.35 9.45 5.84
CA THR A 351 -2.21 8.83 5.16
C THR A 351 -0.96 9.70 5.14
N ASP A 352 -1.06 10.96 5.60
CA ASP A 352 0.06 11.89 5.70
C ASP A 352 0.38 12.21 7.16
N TRP A 353 1.63 11.94 7.55
CA TRP A 353 2.08 11.93 8.93
C TRP A 353 3.17 12.99 9.17
N GLU A 354 3.02 13.77 10.23
CA GLU A 354 4.04 14.71 10.71
C GLU A 354 5.17 13.97 11.45
N GLN A 355 4.77 13.02 12.32
CA GLN A 355 5.70 12.18 13.08
C GLN A 355 5.25 10.72 13.02
N SER A 356 6.24 9.83 13.08
CA SER A 356 6.02 8.38 13.13
C SER A 356 7.08 7.76 14.03
N THR A 357 6.66 7.02 15.05
CA THR A 357 7.57 6.38 16.00
C THR A 357 7.08 4.97 16.33
N ALA A 358 7.93 3.98 16.14
CA ALA A 358 7.72 2.67 16.72
C ALA A 358 8.03 2.74 18.21
N LEU A 359 7.08 2.30 19.03
CA LEU A 359 7.15 2.40 20.50
C LEU A 359 7.61 1.09 21.14
N ALA A 360 7.15 -0.03 20.62
CA ALA A 360 7.47 -1.36 21.09
C ALA A 360 7.43 -2.36 19.92
N GLY A 361 8.14 -3.47 20.05
CA GLY A 361 8.08 -4.53 19.05
C GLY A 361 9.21 -5.56 19.18
N GLU A 362 8.95 -6.74 18.63
CA GLU A 362 9.91 -7.83 18.42
C GLU A 362 9.78 -8.33 16.98
N VAL A 363 10.90 -8.69 16.38
CA VAL A 363 10.98 -9.05 14.97
C VAL A 363 10.11 -10.27 14.66
N GLY A 364 9.09 -10.06 13.83
CA GLY A 364 8.15 -11.11 13.42
C GLY A 364 6.99 -11.35 14.38
N ASP A 365 7.08 -10.88 15.61
CA ASP A 365 6.13 -11.17 16.66
C ASP A 365 5.03 -10.10 16.79
N TYR A 366 5.44 -8.86 17.05
CA TYR A 366 4.51 -7.75 17.22
C TYR A 366 5.16 -6.40 16.96
N VAL A 367 4.33 -5.38 16.76
CA VAL A 367 4.77 -3.99 16.66
C VAL A 367 3.68 -3.04 17.15
N VAL A 368 4.14 -1.92 17.72
CA VAL A 368 3.30 -0.79 18.12
C VAL A 368 3.87 0.49 17.52
N TYR A 369 3.07 1.19 16.73
CA TYR A 369 3.40 2.50 16.16
C TYR A 369 2.50 3.59 16.72
N ALA A 370 3.09 4.76 17.00
CA ALA A 370 2.35 6.01 17.17
C ALA A 370 2.71 6.98 16.05
N ARG A 371 1.69 7.68 15.51
CA ARG A 371 1.84 8.64 14.42
C ARG A 371 1.01 9.88 14.66
N GLN A 372 1.57 11.05 14.38
CA GLN A 372 0.86 12.33 14.42
C GLN A 372 0.39 12.70 13.02
N GLN A 373 -0.87 13.08 12.89
CA GLN A 373 -1.43 13.60 11.63
C GLN A 373 -0.74 14.92 11.25
N ARG A 374 -0.34 15.07 10.00
CA ARG A 374 0.26 16.30 9.50
C ARG A 374 -0.74 17.45 9.55
N GLY A 375 -0.28 18.58 10.09
CA GLY A 375 -1.08 19.79 10.20
C GLY A 375 -2.19 19.75 11.25
N ALA A 376 -2.30 18.67 12.04
CA ALA A 376 -3.28 18.48 13.11
C ALA A 376 -2.60 18.13 14.44
N LYS A 377 -3.38 18.09 15.51
CA LYS A 377 -2.92 17.68 16.84
C LYS A 377 -3.30 16.24 17.17
N ASP A 378 -4.04 15.59 16.27
CA ASP A 378 -4.48 14.20 16.44
C ASP A 378 -3.30 13.25 16.30
N TRP A 379 -3.33 12.21 17.16
CA TRP A 379 -2.40 11.10 17.11
C TRP A 379 -3.16 9.80 16.87
N TYR A 380 -2.46 8.85 16.29
CA TYR A 380 -2.98 7.52 16.03
C TYR A 380 -1.98 6.49 16.51
N LEU A 381 -2.47 5.42 17.14
CA LEU A 381 -1.66 4.26 17.52
C LEU A 381 -2.21 3.04 16.83
N GLY A 382 -1.34 2.24 16.23
CA GLY A 382 -1.64 0.92 15.71
C GLY A 382 -0.76 -0.12 16.38
N ALA A 383 -1.35 -1.21 16.82
CA ALA A 383 -0.66 -2.37 17.39
C ALA A 383 -1.16 -3.64 16.72
N ILE A 384 -0.24 -4.52 16.32
CA ILE A 384 -0.56 -5.84 15.74
C ILE A 384 0.32 -6.91 16.35
N THR A 385 -0.18 -8.15 16.38
CA THR A 385 0.55 -9.34 16.84
C THR A 385 0.48 -10.47 15.82
N ASP A 386 1.34 -11.47 16.01
CA ASP A 386 1.36 -12.74 15.31
C ASP A 386 0.21 -13.68 15.77
N GLU A 387 0.36 -14.99 15.62
CA GLU A 387 -0.60 -16.01 16.07
C GLU A 387 -0.71 -16.13 17.60
N ASN A 388 0.11 -15.39 18.36
CA ASN A 388 0.11 -15.41 19.82
C ASN A 388 -0.58 -14.16 20.39
N ALA A 389 -1.48 -14.35 21.35
CA ALA A 389 -2.08 -13.24 22.09
C ALA A 389 -1.06 -12.54 22.99
N ARG A 390 -1.19 -11.22 23.14
CA ARG A 390 -0.28 -10.40 23.95
C ARG A 390 -1.00 -9.37 24.80
N ASN A 391 -0.45 -9.11 25.99
CA ASN A 391 -0.80 -7.95 26.82
C ASN A 391 0.41 -7.02 26.89
N LEU A 392 0.27 -5.81 26.37
CA LEU A 392 1.34 -4.85 26.28
C LEU A 392 1.05 -3.64 27.16
N GLN A 393 2.10 -3.12 27.83
CA GLN A 393 2.06 -1.87 28.57
C GLN A 393 2.84 -0.82 27.78
N VAL A 394 2.13 0.15 27.21
CA VAL A 394 2.72 1.16 26.31
C VAL A 394 2.59 2.55 26.95
N PRO A 395 3.69 3.16 27.37
CA PRO A 395 3.66 4.54 27.89
C PRO A 395 3.15 5.52 26.81
N ALA A 396 2.20 6.36 27.18
CA ALA A 396 1.66 7.42 26.30
C ALA A 396 2.59 8.64 26.17
N ALA A 397 3.88 8.50 26.48
CA ALA A 397 4.87 9.57 26.48
C ALA A 397 5.13 10.19 25.08
N PHE A 398 4.60 9.60 24.02
CA PHE A 398 4.61 10.19 22.67
C PHE A 398 3.64 11.36 22.54
N LEU A 399 2.62 11.44 23.39
CA LEU A 399 1.68 12.56 23.42
C LEU A 399 2.33 13.82 24.01
N PRO A 400 1.99 15.03 23.52
CA PRO A 400 2.46 16.30 24.08
C PRO A 400 2.11 16.48 25.55
N ALA A 401 3.10 16.96 26.34
CA ALA A 401 2.89 17.24 27.75
C ALA A 401 1.91 18.38 27.98
N GLY A 402 1.03 18.22 29.00
CA GLY A 402 0.05 19.24 29.37
C GLY A 402 -1.15 19.36 28.45
N VAL A 403 -1.39 18.35 27.63
CA VAL A 403 -2.60 18.23 26.79
C VAL A 403 -3.32 16.95 27.19
N ASP A 404 -4.61 17.09 27.45
CA ASP A 404 -5.51 15.96 27.65
C ASP A 404 -6.08 15.51 26.30
N TYR A 405 -6.16 14.21 26.08
CA TYR A 405 -6.68 13.61 24.87
C TYR A 405 -7.87 12.71 25.17
N VAL A 406 -8.89 12.74 24.33
CA VAL A 406 -9.88 11.66 24.25
C VAL A 406 -9.27 10.58 23.35
N ALA A 407 -9.06 9.39 23.91
CA ALA A 407 -8.64 8.21 23.19
C ALA A 407 -9.86 7.36 22.85
N THR A 408 -10.15 7.23 21.54
CA THR A 408 -11.12 6.26 21.03
C THR A 408 -10.38 5.00 20.67
N ILE A 409 -10.61 3.91 21.40
CA ILE A 409 -9.86 2.67 21.37
C ILE A 409 -10.69 1.58 20.68
N TYR A 410 -10.23 1.10 19.56
CA TYR A 410 -10.76 -0.05 18.84
C TYR A 410 -9.84 -1.24 19.11
N ARG A 411 -10.32 -2.22 19.84
CA ARG A 411 -9.51 -3.36 20.27
C ARG A 411 -10.22 -4.69 20.06
N ASP A 412 -9.45 -5.76 19.99
CA ASP A 412 -9.98 -7.12 20.07
C ASP A 412 -10.85 -7.31 21.31
N GLY A 413 -11.94 -8.03 21.17
CA GLY A 413 -12.81 -8.45 22.26
C GLY A 413 -12.15 -9.54 23.13
N ASP A 414 -12.85 -9.90 24.20
CA ASP A 414 -12.29 -10.83 25.17
C ASP A 414 -12.17 -12.26 24.66
N ASP A 415 -13.04 -12.64 23.72
CA ASP A 415 -13.06 -13.95 23.08
C ASP A 415 -12.54 -13.92 21.62
N ALA A 416 -11.87 -12.82 21.23
CA ALA A 416 -11.35 -12.68 19.88
C ALA A 416 -10.22 -13.67 19.58
N HIS A 417 -10.24 -14.23 18.37
CA HIS A 417 -9.21 -15.11 17.85
C HIS A 417 -9.29 -15.17 16.32
N TRP A 418 -8.16 -15.02 15.62
CA TRP A 418 -8.15 -14.93 14.15
C TRP A 418 -8.85 -16.11 13.46
N GLN A 419 -8.75 -17.32 14.02
CA GLN A 419 -9.32 -18.52 13.42
C GLN A 419 -10.77 -18.75 13.84
N ASP A 420 -11.09 -18.61 15.13
CA ASP A 420 -12.36 -19.07 15.68
C ASP A 420 -13.38 -17.93 15.82
N ASN A 421 -12.93 -16.72 16.20
CA ASN A 421 -13.80 -15.59 16.48
C ASN A 421 -13.17 -14.24 16.06
N PRO A 422 -12.93 -13.96 14.77
CA PRO A 422 -12.21 -12.77 14.32
C PRO A 422 -13.02 -11.48 14.39
N TYR A 423 -14.30 -11.53 14.68
CA TYR A 423 -15.20 -10.38 14.70
C TYR A 423 -15.59 -9.90 16.10
N ASP A 424 -15.03 -10.52 17.16
CA ASP A 424 -15.23 -10.04 18.51
C ASP A 424 -14.35 -8.81 18.77
N TYR A 425 -14.96 -7.66 19.06
CA TYR A 425 -14.25 -6.40 19.31
C TYR A 425 -15.00 -5.51 20.28
N ALA A 426 -14.29 -4.54 20.84
CA ALA A 426 -14.83 -3.51 21.70
C ALA A 426 -14.35 -2.12 21.26
N ILE A 427 -15.20 -1.12 21.42
CA ILE A 427 -14.87 0.30 21.22
C ILE A 427 -15.05 1.00 22.57
N GLU A 428 -14.02 1.72 23.01
CA GLU A 428 -13.99 2.41 24.29
C GLU A 428 -13.47 3.83 24.12
N GLU A 429 -13.98 4.75 24.95
CA GLU A 429 -13.44 6.10 25.04
C GLU A 429 -12.99 6.41 26.45
N ARG A 430 -11.83 7.07 26.56
CA ARG A 430 -11.34 7.57 27.84
C ARG A 430 -10.38 8.75 27.67
N LEU A 431 -10.26 9.55 28.73
CA LEU A 431 -9.22 10.57 28.80
C LEU A 431 -7.85 9.94 29.01
N VAL A 432 -6.85 10.47 28.30
CA VAL A 432 -5.45 10.03 28.35
C VAL A 432 -4.55 11.23 28.28
N THR A 433 -3.47 11.20 29.07
CA THR A 433 -2.40 12.18 29.07
C THR A 433 -1.06 11.52 28.73
N ASN A 434 -0.03 12.30 28.53
CA ASN A 434 1.33 11.76 28.29
C ASN A 434 1.95 11.02 29.50
N LYS A 435 1.28 11.02 30.67
CA LYS A 435 1.73 10.33 31.89
C LYS A 435 1.13 8.94 32.06
N ASP A 436 0.11 8.63 31.26
CA ASP A 436 -0.61 7.37 31.33
C ASP A 436 0.16 6.24 30.65
N THR A 437 -0.20 5.03 31.03
CA THR A 437 0.21 3.80 30.34
C THR A 437 -1.01 3.16 29.72
N LEU A 438 -0.91 2.87 28.43
CA LEU A 438 -1.96 2.17 27.68
C LEU A 438 -1.81 0.68 27.88
N GLU A 439 -2.87 0.03 28.32
CA GLU A 439 -2.96 -1.43 28.37
C GLU A 439 -3.56 -1.91 27.05
N LEU A 440 -2.76 -2.58 26.23
CA LEU A 440 -3.18 -3.12 24.95
C LEU A 440 -3.28 -4.65 25.06
N ARG A 441 -4.50 -5.14 24.98
CA ARG A 441 -4.76 -6.57 24.84
C ARG A 441 -4.96 -6.89 23.37
N LEU A 442 -4.08 -7.69 22.80
CA LEU A 442 -4.13 -8.16 21.43
C LEU A 442 -4.47 -9.66 21.46
N ALA A 443 -5.51 -10.06 20.77
CA ALA A 443 -5.85 -11.47 20.58
C ALA A 443 -4.82 -12.16 19.67
N ALA A 444 -4.83 -13.47 19.60
CA ALA A 444 -4.07 -14.21 18.60
C ALA A 444 -4.45 -13.75 17.19
N GLY A 445 -3.45 -13.38 16.36
CA GLY A 445 -3.67 -12.78 15.04
C GLY A 445 -4.37 -11.42 15.06
N GLY A 446 -4.33 -10.74 16.20
CA GLY A 446 -5.13 -9.57 16.49
C GLY A 446 -4.40 -8.24 16.43
N GLY A 447 -5.13 -7.19 16.83
CA GLY A 447 -4.63 -5.83 16.84
C GLY A 447 -5.50 -4.84 17.60
N ALA A 448 -5.00 -3.60 17.65
CA ALA A 448 -5.73 -2.45 18.19
C ALA A 448 -5.40 -1.20 17.39
N ALA A 449 -6.39 -0.37 17.15
CA ALA A 449 -6.26 0.96 16.57
C ALA A 449 -6.82 1.99 17.55
N ILE A 450 -6.07 3.07 17.78
CA ILE A 450 -6.47 4.13 18.71
C ILE A 450 -6.32 5.48 18.04
N ARG A 451 -7.35 6.31 18.09
CA ARG A 451 -7.28 7.73 17.77
C ARG A 451 -7.22 8.54 19.06
N PHE A 452 -6.30 9.50 19.12
CA PHE A 452 -6.18 10.48 20.20
C PHE A 452 -6.51 11.85 19.62
N ARG A 453 -7.61 12.43 20.05
CA ARG A 453 -8.07 13.77 19.74
C ARG A 453 -7.89 14.66 20.97
N PRO A 454 -7.31 15.89 20.85
CA PRO A 454 -7.28 16.80 21.99
C PRO A 454 -8.68 16.97 22.61
N ALA A 455 -8.76 16.84 23.93
CA ALA A 455 -10.03 16.96 24.65
C ALA A 455 -10.54 18.41 24.64
N GLU A 456 -11.82 18.58 24.42
CA GLU A 456 -12.51 19.86 24.56
C GLU A 456 -12.71 20.19 26.06
N LYS A 457 -12.89 21.48 26.39
CA LYS A 457 -13.07 21.89 27.80
C LYS A 457 -14.20 21.17 28.54
N ALA A 458 -15.27 20.86 27.85
CA ALA A 458 -16.43 20.15 28.42
C ALA A 458 -16.15 18.66 28.69
N GLU A 459 -15.13 18.09 28.12
CA GLU A 459 -14.72 16.68 28.26
C GLU A 459 -13.66 16.51 29.37
N GLN A 460 -13.13 17.61 29.91
CA GLN A 460 -12.13 17.64 30.97
C GLN A 460 -12.75 17.77 32.37
N GLU A 461 -14.06 18.06 32.45
CA GLU A 461 -14.86 18.15 33.69
C GLU A 461 -15.56 16.81 33.98
#